data_8cb48ac9e734cd3dce362d8db5478bb0
#
_entry.id   8cb48ac9e734cd3dce362d8db5478bb0
#
_cell.length_a   1.000
_cell.length_b   1.000
_cell.length_c   1.000
_cell.angle_alpha   90.00
_cell.angle_beta   90.00
_cell.angle_gamma   90.00
#
_symmetry.space_group_name_H-M   'P 1'
#
loop_
_entity.id
_entity.type
_entity.pdbx_description
1 polymer ?
#
loop_
_entity_poly.entity_id
_entity_poly.type
_entity_poly.pdbx_seq_one_letter_code
_entity_poly.pdbx_strand_id
1 'polypeptide(L)'
;MVAAPPVFRFAPSPNGLLHLGHAASALLNADLAAASGGRLLLRLEDIDPVRCTPELEAMLVEDVAWLGIPFETPVRRQSEHFDDYREALDALIAEGLAYPAFMTRGEIRRHAAAFEAREGRPWPLDPDGAPLYPALDRSLGGQERERRIASGAPFAWRLDMSAALRRLGRPLAFLETGGGEAVEVAAEPALWGDVVLARRETPTSYHLSVVVDDALQGITHVVRGRDLLASTSVHRVLQALLDLPAPVYHHHDLVLGPDGRKLSKSRGDVALRALREAGLLPADIRRMAGLTERAPAIPSASAPTEASTGR
;
A
#
# COMPACT_ATOMS: atom_id res chain seq x y z
N MET A 1 -23.43 -20.42 -12.08
CA MET A 1 -23.13 -18.98 -12.31
C MET A 1 -21.66 -18.88 -12.68
N VAL A 2 -21.32 -18.18 -13.76
CA VAL A 2 -19.91 -17.90 -14.10
C VAL A 2 -19.41 -16.88 -13.09
N ALA A 3 -18.31 -17.17 -12.39
CA ALA A 3 -17.70 -16.21 -11.48
C ALA A 3 -17.31 -14.94 -12.24
N ALA A 4 -17.45 -13.78 -11.60
CA ALA A 4 -17.00 -12.54 -12.21
C ALA A 4 -15.49 -12.61 -12.51
N PRO A 5 -15.04 -12.01 -13.62
CA PRO A 5 -13.62 -12.03 -13.96
C PRO A 5 -12.79 -11.35 -12.86
N PRO A 6 -11.59 -11.86 -12.55
CA PRO A 6 -10.73 -11.23 -11.57
C PRO A 6 -10.30 -9.84 -12.04
N VAL A 7 -10.11 -8.92 -11.06
CA VAL A 7 -9.71 -7.53 -11.33
C VAL A 7 -8.36 -7.27 -10.68
N PHE A 8 -7.42 -6.87 -11.50
CA PHE A 8 -6.05 -6.52 -11.13
C PHE A 8 -5.84 -5.01 -11.27
N ARG A 9 -4.79 -4.49 -10.65
CA ARG A 9 -4.37 -3.10 -10.84
C ARG A 9 -2.86 -2.95 -10.78
N PHE A 10 -2.32 -2.12 -11.67
CA PHE A 10 -1.02 -1.49 -11.50
C PHE A 10 -1.23 -0.08 -10.94
N ALA A 11 -0.62 0.22 -9.80
CA ALA A 11 -0.93 1.44 -9.02
C ALA A 11 0.36 2.20 -8.66
N PRO A 12 1.04 2.80 -9.65
CA PRO A 12 2.27 3.56 -9.42
C PRO A 12 1.99 4.97 -8.91
N SER A 13 2.90 5.49 -8.05
CA SER A 13 2.91 6.90 -7.69
C SER A 13 3.76 7.69 -8.71
N PRO A 14 3.22 8.76 -9.33
CA PRO A 14 3.93 9.60 -10.29
C PRO A 14 4.87 10.61 -9.60
N ASN A 15 5.66 10.17 -8.62
CA ASN A 15 6.59 10.99 -7.84
C ASN A 15 8.04 10.88 -8.33
N GLY A 16 8.25 10.46 -9.56
CA GLY A 16 9.53 10.26 -10.24
C GLY A 16 9.38 9.29 -11.40
N LEU A 17 10.42 9.14 -12.20
CA LEU A 17 10.43 8.27 -13.38
C LEU A 17 10.25 6.80 -13.00
N LEU A 18 9.63 6.02 -13.89
CA LEU A 18 9.56 4.58 -13.74
C LEU A 18 10.96 3.96 -13.96
N HIS A 19 11.24 2.89 -13.26
CA HIS A 19 12.43 2.06 -13.44
C HIS A 19 12.04 0.61 -13.73
N LEU A 20 13.02 -0.25 -14.00
CA LEU A 20 12.81 -1.65 -14.37
C LEU A 20 11.92 -2.42 -13.38
N GLY A 21 12.02 -2.13 -12.06
CA GLY A 21 11.16 -2.77 -11.05
C GLY A 21 9.67 -2.42 -11.20
N HIS A 22 9.35 -1.17 -11.61
CA HIS A 22 7.96 -0.79 -11.91
C HIS A 22 7.46 -1.48 -13.18
N ALA A 23 8.32 -1.55 -14.22
CA ALA A 23 7.99 -2.26 -15.46
C ALA A 23 7.73 -3.75 -15.19
N ALA A 24 8.56 -4.40 -14.36
CA ALA A 24 8.36 -5.79 -13.94
C ALA A 24 6.99 -6.00 -13.27
N SER A 25 6.64 -5.12 -12.32
CA SER A 25 5.34 -5.19 -11.64
C SER A 25 4.18 -4.97 -12.60
N ALA A 26 4.27 -3.99 -13.51
CA ALA A 26 3.24 -3.70 -14.50
C ALA A 26 3.03 -4.88 -15.47
N LEU A 27 4.12 -5.43 -15.99
CA LEU A 27 4.10 -6.57 -16.92
C LEU A 27 3.56 -7.83 -16.25
N LEU A 28 3.96 -8.12 -15.01
CA LEU A 28 3.45 -9.25 -14.25
C LEU A 28 1.94 -9.14 -13.98
N ASN A 29 1.46 -7.95 -13.59
CA ASN A 29 0.01 -7.69 -13.46
C ASN A 29 -0.72 -7.98 -14.78
N ALA A 30 -0.17 -7.53 -15.92
CA ALA A 30 -0.76 -7.78 -17.24
C ALA A 30 -0.79 -9.27 -17.60
N ASP A 31 0.30 -9.99 -17.33
CA ASP A 31 0.40 -11.42 -17.61
C ASP A 31 -0.61 -12.24 -16.78
N LEU A 32 -0.70 -11.95 -15.47
CA LEU A 32 -1.62 -12.63 -14.56
C LEU A 32 -3.09 -12.32 -14.89
N ALA A 33 -3.41 -11.07 -15.21
CA ALA A 33 -4.73 -10.69 -15.67
C ALA A 33 -5.11 -11.43 -16.95
N ALA A 34 -4.23 -11.45 -17.95
CA ALA A 34 -4.46 -12.16 -19.22
C ALA A 34 -4.61 -13.68 -19.04
N ALA A 35 -3.76 -14.29 -18.20
CA ALA A 35 -3.80 -15.73 -17.92
C ALA A 35 -5.10 -16.14 -17.20
N SER A 36 -5.69 -15.24 -16.41
CA SER A 36 -6.91 -15.47 -15.63
C SER A 36 -8.19 -15.01 -16.35
N GLY A 37 -8.10 -14.48 -17.58
CA GLY A 37 -9.23 -13.84 -18.26
C GLY A 37 -9.78 -12.62 -17.48
N GLY A 38 -8.90 -11.98 -16.73
CA GLY A 38 -9.24 -10.88 -15.84
C GLY A 38 -9.11 -9.51 -16.48
N ARG A 39 -9.48 -8.49 -15.71
CA ARG A 39 -9.39 -7.06 -16.05
C ARG A 39 -8.13 -6.45 -15.41
N LEU A 40 -7.55 -5.46 -16.07
CA LEU A 40 -6.39 -4.73 -15.56
C LEU A 40 -6.63 -3.23 -15.56
N LEU A 41 -6.56 -2.64 -14.38
CA LEU A 41 -6.74 -1.21 -14.17
C LEU A 41 -5.40 -0.50 -13.96
N LEU A 42 -5.31 0.76 -14.41
CA LEU A 42 -4.27 1.69 -13.99
C LEU A 42 -4.84 2.65 -12.95
N ARG A 43 -4.13 2.82 -11.82
CA ARG A 43 -4.43 3.83 -10.82
C ARG A 43 -3.18 4.66 -10.55
N LEU A 44 -3.33 5.98 -10.48
CA LEU A 44 -2.25 6.90 -10.13
C LEU A 44 -2.35 7.22 -8.64
N GLU A 45 -1.33 6.83 -7.87
CA GLU A 45 -1.25 7.10 -6.43
C GLU A 45 -0.53 8.43 -6.20
N ASP A 46 -1.26 9.52 -6.47
CA ASP A 46 -0.81 10.91 -6.51
C ASP A 46 -1.33 11.75 -5.31
N ILE A 47 -1.49 11.12 -4.15
CA ILE A 47 -1.96 11.78 -2.91
C ILE A 47 -1.03 12.89 -2.39
N ASP A 48 0.20 12.98 -2.88
CA ASP A 48 1.17 14.03 -2.56
C ASP A 48 1.38 14.95 -3.78
N PRO A 49 0.60 16.04 -3.90
CA PRO A 49 0.64 16.91 -5.07
C PRO A 49 1.95 17.70 -5.21
N VAL A 50 2.77 17.75 -4.15
CA VAL A 50 4.08 18.41 -4.21
C VAL A 50 5.09 17.56 -4.96
N ARG A 51 5.04 16.25 -4.80
CA ARG A 51 5.94 15.30 -5.47
C ARG A 51 5.39 14.72 -6.76
N CYS A 52 4.06 14.67 -6.89
CA CYS A 52 3.38 14.12 -8.05
C CYS A 52 2.97 15.27 -8.97
N THR A 53 3.75 15.51 -10.03
CA THR A 53 3.49 16.59 -10.97
C THR A 53 2.83 16.09 -12.26
N PRO A 54 2.08 16.95 -12.99
CA PRO A 54 1.49 16.56 -14.27
C PRO A 54 2.49 16.05 -15.30
N GLU A 55 3.72 16.57 -15.27
CA GLU A 55 4.80 16.16 -16.18
C GLU A 55 5.26 14.72 -15.86
N LEU A 56 5.41 14.39 -14.57
CA LEU A 56 5.78 13.04 -14.14
C LEU A 56 4.65 12.05 -14.42
N GLU A 57 3.40 12.46 -14.26
CA GLU A 57 2.24 11.66 -14.65
C GLU A 57 2.24 11.37 -16.17
N ALA A 58 2.41 12.40 -17.00
CA ALA A 58 2.45 12.23 -18.45
C ALA A 58 3.57 11.25 -18.88
N MET A 59 4.77 11.40 -18.28
CA MET A 59 5.89 10.48 -18.52
C MET A 59 5.58 9.04 -18.09
N LEU A 60 4.92 8.87 -16.96
CA LEU A 60 4.49 7.56 -16.47
C LEU A 60 3.51 6.89 -17.44
N VAL A 61 2.48 7.64 -17.87
CA VAL A 61 1.47 7.13 -18.81
C VAL A 61 2.12 6.78 -20.16
N GLU A 62 3.05 7.59 -20.64
CA GLU A 62 3.83 7.31 -21.87
C GLU A 62 4.66 6.03 -21.73
N ASP A 63 5.33 5.84 -20.60
CA ASP A 63 6.16 4.66 -20.34
C ASP A 63 5.33 3.36 -20.28
N VAL A 64 4.17 3.37 -19.59
CA VAL A 64 3.31 2.18 -19.53
C VAL A 64 2.64 1.89 -20.89
N ALA A 65 2.28 2.92 -21.65
CA ALA A 65 1.79 2.75 -23.00
C ALA A 65 2.86 2.15 -23.93
N TRP A 66 4.10 2.59 -23.81
CA TRP A 66 5.23 2.02 -24.54
C TRP A 66 5.46 0.54 -24.23
N LEU A 67 5.26 0.12 -22.97
CA LEU A 67 5.32 -1.31 -22.61
C LEU A 67 4.24 -2.16 -23.30
N GLY A 68 3.26 -1.54 -23.97
CA GLY A 68 2.19 -2.24 -24.68
C GLY A 68 1.15 -2.88 -23.79
N ILE A 69 0.99 -2.39 -22.55
CA ILE A 69 0.03 -2.93 -21.57
C ILE A 69 -1.34 -2.28 -21.80
N PRO A 70 -2.40 -3.06 -22.09
CA PRO A 70 -3.74 -2.53 -22.29
C PRO A 70 -4.44 -2.31 -20.94
N PHE A 71 -4.37 -1.11 -20.40
CA PHE A 71 -5.15 -0.73 -19.21
C PHE A 71 -6.56 -0.27 -19.61
N GLU A 72 -7.52 -0.57 -18.73
CA GLU A 72 -8.88 -0.05 -18.88
C GLU A 72 -8.95 1.44 -18.54
N THR A 73 -9.89 2.14 -19.16
CA THR A 73 -10.19 3.55 -18.90
C THR A 73 -11.57 3.69 -18.24
N PRO A 74 -11.80 4.73 -17.45
CA PRO A 74 -10.89 5.83 -17.10
C PRO A 74 -9.82 5.40 -16.06
N VAL A 75 -8.67 6.10 -16.09
CA VAL A 75 -7.64 5.96 -15.06
C VAL A 75 -8.09 6.70 -13.81
N ARG A 76 -8.08 6.02 -12.63
CA ARG A 76 -8.37 6.66 -11.35
C ARG A 76 -7.13 7.40 -10.84
N ARG A 77 -7.29 8.68 -10.47
CA ARG A 77 -6.30 9.50 -9.77
C ARG A 77 -6.73 9.70 -8.34
N GLN A 78 -5.88 9.34 -7.39
CA GLN A 78 -6.21 9.45 -5.97
C GLN A 78 -6.48 10.90 -5.54
N SER A 79 -5.77 11.86 -6.14
CA SER A 79 -5.96 13.30 -5.87
C SER A 79 -7.36 13.83 -6.21
N GLU A 80 -8.10 13.14 -7.07
CA GLU A 80 -9.47 13.49 -7.44
C GLU A 80 -10.53 12.90 -6.48
N HIS A 81 -10.10 12.11 -5.47
CA HIS A 81 -10.97 11.29 -4.64
C HIS A 81 -10.73 11.42 -3.13
N PHE A 82 -10.20 12.55 -2.69
CA PHE A 82 -9.93 12.78 -1.26
C PHE A 82 -11.18 12.69 -0.37
N ASP A 83 -12.36 12.92 -0.91
CA ASP A 83 -13.60 12.81 -0.14
C ASP A 83 -13.92 11.36 0.23
N ASP A 84 -13.65 10.39 -0.65
CA ASP A 84 -13.81 8.96 -0.35
C ASP A 84 -12.93 8.54 0.84
N TYR A 85 -11.69 9.04 0.89
CA TYR A 85 -10.75 8.73 1.97
C TYR A 85 -11.09 9.46 3.28
N ARG A 86 -11.66 10.67 3.17
CA ARG A 86 -12.15 11.41 4.34
C ARG A 86 -13.32 10.69 4.97
N GLU A 87 -14.28 10.21 4.19
CA GLU A 87 -15.42 9.41 4.70
C GLU A 87 -14.92 8.18 5.47
N ALA A 88 -13.96 7.44 4.91
CA ALA A 88 -13.37 6.28 5.59
C ALA A 88 -12.62 6.67 6.89
N LEU A 89 -11.90 7.78 6.89
CA LEU A 89 -11.24 8.31 8.08
C LEU A 89 -12.25 8.73 9.15
N ASP A 90 -13.31 9.44 8.75
CA ASP A 90 -14.34 9.94 9.67
C ASP A 90 -15.10 8.77 10.32
N ALA A 91 -15.32 7.67 9.62
CA ALA A 91 -15.86 6.45 10.20
C ALA A 91 -14.96 5.89 11.32
N LEU A 92 -13.64 5.82 11.09
CA LEU A 92 -12.69 5.37 12.12
C LEU A 92 -12.61 6.35 13.32
N ILE A 93 -12.74 7.66 13.07
CA ILE A 93 -12.77 8.68 14.13
C ILE A 93 -14.05 8.53 14.96
N ALA A 94 -15.20 8.35 14.32
CA ALA A 94 -16.50 8.19 14.98
C ALA A 94 -16.54 6.95 15.90
N GLU A 95 -15.86 5.87 15.52
CA GLU A 95 -15.68 4.68 16.37
C GLU A 95 -14.60 4.85 17.46
N GLY A 96 -13.91 5.99 17.52
CA GLY A 96 -12.82 6.22 18.49
C GLY A 96 -11.56 5.42 18.19
N LEU A 97 -11.41 4.93 16.95
CA LEU A 97 -10.27 4.13 16.50
C LEU A 97 -9.13 4.97 15.93
N ALA A 98 -9.39 6.24 15.61
CA ALA A 98 -8.37 7.18 15.16
C ALA A 98 -8.28 8.38 16.10
N TYR A 99 -7.06 8.90 16.31
CA TYR A 99 -6.81 10.02 17.19
C TYR A 99 -5.77 10.99 16.59
N PRO A 100 -5.83 12.30 16.95
CA PRO A 100 -4.84 13.27 16.54
C PRO A 100 -3.53 13.08 17.31
N ALA A 101 -2.44 12.93 16.58
CA ALA A 101 -1.09 12.69 17.09
C ALA A 101 -0.19 13.87 16.73
N PHE A 102 0.40 14.52 17.73
CA PHE A 102 1.05 15.83 17.60
C PHE A 102 2.56 15.78 17.49
N MET A 103 3.19 14.62 17.74
CA MET A 103 4.65 14.51 17.65
C MET A 103 5.12 14.46 16.19
N THR A 104 6.10 15.30 15.89
CA THR A 104 6.82 15.27 14.61
C THR A 104 7.77 14.07 14.55
N ARG A 105 8.22 13.72 13.33
CA ARG A 105 9.21 12.65 13.12
C ARG A 105 10.51 12.88 13.93
N GLY A 106 10.92 14.15 14.10
CA GLY A 106 12.08 14.52 14.90
C GLY A 106 11.88 14.25 16.38
N GLU A 107 10.69 14.57 16.90
CA GLU A 107 10.32 14.32 18.31
C GLU A 107 10.19 12.84 18.62
N ILE A 108 9.61 12.05 17.70
CA ILE A 108 9.56 10.59 17.84
C ILE A 108 10.98 10.02 17.95
N ARG A 109 11.91 10.42 17.07
CA ARG A 109 13.31 9.99 17.13
C ARG A 109 14.00 10.39 18.42
N ARG A 110 13.79 11.63 18.90
CA ARG A 110 14.35 12.08 20.18
C ARG A 110 13.78 11.29 21.36
N HIS A 111 12.48 10.99 21.32
CA HIS A 111 11.84 10.16 22.36
C HIS A 111 12.45 8.75 22.39
N ALA A 112 12.61 8.12 21.22
CA ALA A 112 13.24 6.80 21.09
C ALA A 112 14.68 6.80 21.64
N ALA A 113 15.51 7.76 21.25
CA ALA A 113 16.88 7.89 21.73
C ALA A 113 16.97 8.14 23.26
N ALA A 114 16.06 8.97 23.80
CA ALA A 114 16.00 9.20 25.25
C ALA A 114 15.58 7.93 26.02
N PHE A 115 14.65 7.14 25.46
CA PHE A 115 14.28 5.84 26.02
C PHE A 115 15.46 4.88 26.02
N GLU A 116 16.16 4.74 24.90
CA GLU A 116 17.32 3.85 24.76
C GLU A 116 18.44 4.20 25.74
N ALA A 117 18.72 5.50 25.89
CA ALA A 117 19.72 5.98 26.85
C ALA A 117 19.34 5.68 28.31
N ARG A 118 18.05 5.73 28.65
CA ARG A 118 17.55 5.48 30.01
C ARG A 118 17.41 4.01 30.34
N GLU A 119 16.87 3.23 29.39
CA GLU A 119 16.49 1.82 29.64
C GLU A 119 17.56 0.81 29.21
N GLY A 120 18.58 1.24 28.47
CA GLY A 120 19.66 0.37 27.98
C GLY A 120 19.21 -0.70 26.95
N ARG A 121 18.05 -0.51 26.34
CA ARG A 121 17.50 -1.37 25.30
C ARG A 121 16.92 -0.57 24.13
N PRO A 122 16.92 -1.11 22.89
CA PRO A 122 16.43 -0.38 21.73
C PRO A 122 14.94 -0.06 21.84
N TRP A 123 14.54 1.09 21.26
CA TRP A 123 13.14 1.42 21.00
C TRP A 123 12.60 0.51 19.90
N PRO A 124 11.35 0.02 19.99
CA PRO A 124 10.77 -0.83 18.94
C PRO A 124 10.65 -0.07 17.62
N LEU A 125 10.95 -0.79 16.53
CA LEU A 125 10.83 -0.32 15.16
C LEU A 125 9.67 -1.03 14.47
N ASP A 126 9.07 -0.34 13.48
CA ASP A 126 8.13 -0.97 12.57
C ASP A 126 8.87 -1.85 11.54
N PRO A 127 8.16 -2.66 10.73
CA PRO A 127 8.77 -3.50 9.70
C PRO A 127 9.59 -2.74 8.64
N ASP A 128 9.35 -1.44 8.46
CA ASP A 128 10.11 -0.57 7.56
C ASP A 128 11.35 0.05 8.25
N GLY A 129 11.57 -0.25 9.54
CA GLY A 129 12.69 0.22 10.33
C GLY A 129 12.52 1.63 10.92
N ALA A 130 11.33 2.19 10.91
CA ALA A 130 11.06 3.46 11.57
C ALA A 130 10.66 3.25 13.05
N PRO A 131 11.03 4.18 13.97
CA PRO A 131 10.62 4.10 15.36
C PRO A 131 9.09 4.14 15.49
N LEU A 132 8.53 3.20 16.26
CA LEU A 132 7.11 3.20 16.57
C LEU A 132 6.68 4.51 17.23
N TYR A 133 5.46 4.94 16.94
CA TYR A 133 4.89 6.12 17.58
C TYR A 133 4.70 5.87 19.10
N PRO A 134 5.15 6.77 19.99
CA PRO A 134 5.06 6.54 21.43
C PRO A 134 3.64 6.51 22.01
N ALA A 135 2.65 6.87 21.20
CA ALA A 135 1.23 6.88 21.53
C ALA A 135 0.83 7.74 22.75
N LEU A 136 1.67 8.71 23.14
CA LEU A 136 1.41 9.59 24.28
C LEU A 136 0.13 10.40 24.12
N ASP A 137 -0.23 10.74 22.89
CA ASP A 137 -1.42 11.55 22.58
C ASP A 137 -2.74 10.76 22.71
N ARG A 138 -2.69 9.42 22.84
CA ARG A 138 -3.90 8.62 23.12
C ARG A 138 -4.56 9.01 24.43
N SER A 139 -3.77 9.34 25.44
CA SER A 139 -4.24 9.71 26.79
C SER A 139 -4.71 11.15 26.92
N LEU A 140 -4.56 11.98 25.89
CA LEU A 140 -5.05 13.36 25.92
C LEU A 140 -6.58 13.37 26.02
N GLY A 141 -7.11 14.14 26.96
CA GLY A 141 -8.55 14.39 27.06
C GLY A 141 -9.10 15.15 25.85
N GLY A 142 -10.41 15.01 25.57
CA GLY A 142 -11.07 15.65 24.42
C GLY A 142 -10.81 17.15 24.34
N GLN A 143 -11.00 17.88 25.44
CA GLN A 143 -10.75 19.33 25.51
C GLN A 143 -9.31 19.72 25.15
N GLU A 144 -8.32 18.94 25.57
CA GLU A 144 -6.92 19.21 25.24
C GLU A 144 -6.63 18.95 23.76
N ARG A 145 -7.20 17.89 23.19
CA ARG A 145 -7.11 17.61 21.74
C ARG A 145 -7.73 18.76 20.93
N GLU A 146 -8.94 19.16 21.27
CA GLU A 146 -9.65 20.29 20.63
C GLU A 146 -8.87 21.57 20.73
N ARG A 147 -8.32 21.89 21.91
CA ARG A 147 -7.50 23.08 22.15
C ARG A 147 -6.26 23.09 21.24
N ARG A 148 -5.54 21.97 21.14
CA ARG A 148 -4.35 21.84 20.27
C ARG A 148 -4.71 21.98 18.80
N ILE A 149 -5.78 21.34 18.35
CA ILE A 149 -6.27 21.47 16.97
C ILE A 149 -6.65 22.93 16.68
N ALA A 150 -7.43 23.55 17.56
CA ALA A 150 -7.87 24.95 17.41
C ALA A 150 -6.71 25.96 17.44
N SER A 151 -5.62 25.67 18.14
CA SER A 151 -4.40 26.49 18.12
C SER A 151 -3.59 26.39 16.83
N GLY A 152 -4.01 25.53 15.88
CA GLY A 152 -3.30 25.32 14.62
C GLY A 152 -2.06 24.41 14.76
N ALA A 153 -1.88 23.71 15.88
CA ALA A 153 -0.79 22.77 16.05
C ALA A 153 -0.82 21.72 14.94
N PRO A 154 0.33 21.41 14.28
CA PRO A 154 0.38 20.36 13.29
C PRO A 154 0.11 19.00 13.94
N PHE A 155 -0.68 18.17 13.29
CA PHE A 155 -0.95 16.82 13.74
C PHE A 155 -1.19 15.88 12.55
N ALA A 156 -1.12 14.57 12.83
CA ALA A 156 -1.55 13.53 11.93
C ALA A 156 -2.64 12.68 12.60
N TRP A 157 -3.62 12.24 11.86
CA TRP A 157 -4.52 11.19 12.31
C TRP A 157 -3.79 9.87 12.32
N ARG A 158 -3.82 9.17 13.45
CA ARG A 158 -3.25 7.82 13.58
C ARG A 158 -4.30 6.83 14.03
N LEU A 159 -4.20 5.60 13.51
CA LEU A 159 -4.97 4.48 14.01
C LEU A 159 -4.47 4.10 15.40
N ASP A 160 -5.36 4.00 16.39
CA ASP A 160 -5.05 3.31 17.64
C ASP A 160 -5.06 1.80 17.35
N MET A 161 -3.89 1.26 17.04
CA MET A 161 -3.76 -0.15 16.67
C MET A 161 -4.23 -1.08 17.79
N SER A 162 -4.01 -0.72 19.03
CA SER A 162 -4.46 -1.53 20.17
C SER A 162 -5.98 -1.55 20.30
N ALA A 163 -6.64 -0.40 20.12
CA ALA A 163 -8.11 -0.32 20.12
C ALA A 163 -8.69 -1.07 18.91
N ALA A 164 -8.08 -0.91 17.73
CA ALA A 164 -8.47 -1.61 16.51
C ALA A 164 -8.45 -3.13 16.69
N LEU A 165 -7.38 -3.68 17.24
CA LEU A 165 -7.25 -5.12 17.46
C LEU A 165 -8.25 -5.63 18.52
N ARG A 166 -8.49 -4.86 19.58
CA ARG A 166 -9.55 -5.20 20.56
C ARG A 166 -10.93 -5.18 19.93
N ARG A 167 -11.22 -4.19 19.09
CA ARG A 167 -12.51 -4.06 18.37
C ARG A 167 -12.77 -5.24 17.46
N LEU A 168 -11.74 -5.71 16.75
CA LEU A 168 -11.83 -6.87 15.86
C LEU A 168 -11.98 -8.19 16.61
N GLY A 169 -11.34 -8.35 17.78
CA GLY A 169 -11.49 -9.49 18.68
C GLY A 169 -11.07 -10.85 18.10
N ARG A 170 -10.40 -10.86 16.93
CA ARG A 170 -9.95 -12.07 16.23
C ARG A 170 -8.65 -11.82 15.48
N PRO A 171 -7.82 -12.86 15.27
CA PRO A 171 -6.68 -12.75 14.38
C PRO A 171 -7.13 -12.50 12.94
N LEU A 172 -6.27 -11.85 12.19
CA LEU A 172 -6.47 -11.59 10.76
C LEU A 172 -5.42 -12.35 9.95
N ALA A 173 -5.80 -12.71 8.74
CA ALA A 173 -4.92 -13.34 7.77
C ALA A 173 -5.25 -12.83 6.36
N PHE A 174 -4.38 -13.13 5.39
CA PHE A 174 -4.58 -12.88 3.97
C PHE A 174 -4.07 -14.05 3.15
N LEU A 175 -4.65 -14.22 1.96
CA LEU A 175 -4.22 -15.24 1.03
C LEU A 175 -3.05 -14.71 0.19
N GLU A 176 -1.91 -15.42 0.21
CA GLU A 176 -0.68 -15.07 -0.51
C GLU A 176 -0.38 -16.13 -1.58
N THR A 177 -0.01 -15.69 -2.78
CA THR A 177 0.24 -16.56 -3.93
C THR A 177 1.61 -16.36 -4.59
N GLY A 178 2.41 -15.42 -4.12
CA GLY A 178 3.72 -15.10 -4.72
C GLY A 178 4.74 -16.24 -4.64
N GLY A 179 4.53 -17.22 -3.77
CA GLY A 179 5.33 -18.44 -3.69
C GLY A 179 4.90 -19.57 -4.63
N GLY A 180 3.90 -19.34 -5.49
CA GLY A 180 3.34 -20.32 -6.44
C GLY A 180 2.05 -20.96 -5.95
N GLU A 181 2.02 -21.55 -4.77
CA GLU A 181 0.80 -22.06 -4.14
C GLU A 181 0.13 -20.98 -3.29
N ALA A 182 -1.20 -21.05 -3.20
CA ALA A 182 -1.97 -20.15 -2.34
C ALA A 182 -1.83 -20.60 -0.88
N VAL A 183 -1.29 -19.72 -0.04
CA VAL A 183 -1.12 -19.97 1.40
C VAL A 183 -1.80 -18.87 2.20
N GLU A 184 -2.36 -19.24 3.35
CA GLU A 184 -2.88 -18.28 4.32
C GLU A 184 -1.73 -17.77 5.20
N VAL A 185 -1.51 -16.45 5.18
CA VAL A 185 -0.46 -15.77 5.95
C VAL A 185 -1.10 -15.00 7.09
N ALA A 186 -0.65 -15.25 8.32
CA ALA A 186 -1.10 -14.48 9.48
C ALA A 186 -0.67 -13.02 9.36
N ALA A 187 -1.59 -12.10 9.62
CA ALA A 187 -1.28 -10.68 9.69
C ALA A 187 -0.72 -10.32 11.08
N GLU A 188 0.32 -9.52 11.10
CA GLU A 188 1.01 -9.06 12.32
C GLU A 188 0.92 -7.52 12.48
N PRO A 189 -0.28 -6.95 12.55
CA PRO A 189 -0.45 -5.49 12.55
C PRO A 189 0.11 -4.80 13.79
N ALA A 190 0.20 -5.52 14.92
CA ALA A 190 0.78 -4.97 16.15
C ALA A 190 2.24 -4.50 15.98
N LEU A 191 2.99 -5.11 15.05
CA LEU A 191 4.37 -4.72 14.74
C LEU A 191 4.47 -3.30 14.15
N TRP A 192 3.38 -2.78 13.60
CA TRP A 192 3.34 -1.44 12.99
C TRP A 192 3.04 -0.32 14.00
N GLY A 193 2.53 -0.66 15.18
CA GLY A 193 2.03 0.34 16.12
C GLY A 193 0.96 1.23 15.49
N ASP A 194 0.91 2.50 15.90
CA ASP A 194 -0.09 3.45 15.44
C ASP A 194 0.29 4.08 14.10
N VAL A 195 -0.21 3.53 13.02
CA VAL A 195 0.06 4.01 11.66
C VAL A 195 -0.65 5.32 11.36
N VAL A 196 -0.05 6.14 10.47
CA VAL A 196 -0.67 7.38 9.99
C VAL A 196 -1.78 7.05 9.00
N LEU A 197 -2.96 7.62 9.22
CA LEU A 197 -4.11 7.54 8.33
C LEU A 197 -4.26 8.79 7.46
N ALA A 198 -3.97 9.98 8.01
CA ALA A 198 -4.02 11.25 7.27
C ALA A 198 -3.11 12.29 7.91
N ARG A 199 -2.76 13.32 7.14
CA ARG A 199 -2.07 14.53 7.61
C ARG A 199 -2.85 15.76 7.17
N ARG A 200 -2.52 16.91 7.74
CA ARG A 200 -3.15 18.18 7.36
C ARG A 200 -2.91 18.51 5.88
N GLU A 201 -1.69 18.31 5.42
CA GLU A 201 -1.25 18.64 4.05
C GLU A 201 -1.63 17.55 3.05
N THR A 202 -1.79 16.32 3.51
CA THR A 202 -2.17 15.15 2.69
C THR A 202 -3.33 14.46 3.41
N PRO A 203 -4.59 14.65 2.95
CA PRO A 203 -5.79 14.25 3.70
C PRO A 203 -6.03 12.74 3.74
N THR A 204 -5.04 11.96 3.37
CA THR A 204 -5.02 10.50 3.45
C THR A 204 -3.58 9.98 3.63
N SER A 205 -3.42 8.68 3.68
CA SER A 205 -2.13 7.98 3.61
C SER A 205 -2.20 6.84 2.61
N TYR A 206 -1.04 6.33 2.20
CA TYR A 206 -0.97 5.14 1.35
C TYR A 206 -1.85 3.99 1.88
N HIS A 207 -1.77 3.69 3.17
CA HIS A 207 -2.52 2.58 3.76
C HIS A 207 -4.04 2.76 3.65
N LEU A 208 -4.53 3.97 3.89
CA LEU A 208 -5.97 4.24 3.83
C LEU A 208 -6.46 4.30 2.38
N SER A 209 -5.79 5.08 1.52
CA SER A 209 -6.23 5.27 0.14
C SER A 209 -6.23 3.96 -0.66
N VAL A 210 -5.20 3.12 -0.50
CA VAL A 210 -5.10 1.88 -1.28
C VAL A 210 -6.22 0.89 -0.95
N VAL A 211 -6.63 0.76 0.31
CA VAL A 211 -7.70 -0.19 0.69
C VAL A 211 -9.08 0.31 0.27
N VAL A 212 -9.31 1.62 0.36
CA VAL A 212 -10.56 2.26 -0.10
C VAL A 212 -10.69 2.12 -1.62
N ASP A 213 -9.64 2.46 -2.36
CA ASP A 213 -9.66 2.36 -3.82
C ASP A 213 -9.76 0.92 -4.32
N ASP A 214 -9.04 -0.01 -3.70
CA ASP A 214 -9.11 -1.42 -4.08
C ASP A 214 -10.56 -1.94 -3.92
N ALA A 215 -11.27 -1.52 -2.86
CA ALA A 215 -12.67 -1.86 -2.67
C ALA A 215 -13.59 -1.18 -3.71
N LEU A 216 -13.47 0.14 -3.91
CA LEU A 216 -14.30 0.91 -4.84
C LEU A 216 -14.12 0.45 -6.30
N GLN A 217 -12.91 0.05 -6.69
CA GLN A 217 -12.62 -0.47 -8.03
C GLN A 217 -12.90 -1.97 -8.17
N GLY A 218 -13.35 -2.65 -7.11
CA GLY A 218 -13.63 -4.08 -7.12
C GLY A 218 -12.39 -4.94 -7.36
N ILE A 219 -11.22 -4.51 -6.87
CA ILE A 219 -9.96 -5.24 -7.02
C ILE A 219 -10.04 -6.56 -6.25
N THR A 220 -9.81 -7.64 -6.95
CA THR A 220 -9.80 -9.00 -6.38
C THR A 220 -8.38 -9.53 -6.17
N HIS A 221 -7.40 -8.98 -6.92
CA HIS A 221 -6.01 -9.44 -6.88
C HIS A 221 -5.05 -8.26 -6.80
N VAL A 222 -4.20 -8.26 -5.79
CA VAL A 222 -3.17 -7.25 -5.54
C VAL A 222 -1.81 -7.84 -5.84
N VAL A 223 -1.24 -7.51 -6.99
CA VAL A 223 0.11 -7.93 -7.40
C VAL A 223 1.07 -6.77 -7.19
N ARG A 224 2.12 -6.97 -6.38
CA ARG A 224 3.08 -5.91 -6.02
C ARG A 224 4.40 -6.49 -5.50
N GLY A 225 5.41 -5.65 -5.32
CA GLY A 225 6.70 -6.06 -4.78
C GLY A 225 6.64 -6.59 -3.35
N ARG A 226 7.47 -7.56 -3.03
CA ARG A 226 7.60 -8.19 -1.69
C ARG A 226 7.99 -7.21 -0.58
N ASP A 227 8.56 -6.08 -0.92
CA ASP A 227 8.83 -4.99 0.03
C ASP A 227 7.57 -4.41 0.69
N LEU A 228 6.38 -4.65 0.10
CA LEU A 228 5.09 -4.26 0.67
C LEU A 228 4.37 -5.42 1.40
N LEU A 229 4.99 -6.60 1.53
CA LEU A 229 4.38 -7.76 2.17
C LEU A 229 3.95 -7.46 3.61
N ALA A 230 4.83 -6.88 4.41
CA ALA A 230 4.53 -6.53 5.80
C ALA A 230 3.36 -5.54 5.91
N SER A 231 3.27 -4.56 5.00
CA SER A 231 2.19 -3.56 4.95
C SER A 231 0.81 -4.18 4.78
N THR A 232 0.72 -5.41 4.25
CA THR A 232 -0.54 -6.15 4.10
C THR A 232 -1.24 -6.33 5.44
N SER A 233 -0.49 -6.46 6.54
CA SER A 233 -1.05 -6.56 7.88
C SER A 233 -1.87 -5.33 8.27
N VAL A 234 -1.40 -4.13 7.93
CA VAL A 234 -2.14 -2.86 8.14
C VAL A 234 -3.38 -2.81 7.24
N HIS A 235 -3.23 -3.19 5.97
CA HIS A 235 -4.35 -3.20 5.02
C HIS A 235 -5.45 -4.14 5.49
N ARG A 236 -5.12 -5.32 6.02
CA ARG A 236 -6.10 -6.27 6.57
C ARG A 236 -6.88 -5.71 7.75
N VAL A 237 -6.23 -4.94 8.64
CA VAL A 237 -6.91 -4.25 9.73
C VAL A 237 -7.88 -3.21 9.20
N LEU A 238 -7.44 -2.34 8.29
CA LEU A 238 -8.30 -1.30 7.72
C LEU A 238 -9.49 -1.90 6.95
N GLN A 239 -9.26 -2.94 6.14
CA GLN A 239 -10.32 -3.66 5.44
C GLN A 239 -11.35 -4.24 6.42
N ALA A 240 -10.89 -4.87 7.51
CA ALA A 240 -11.79 -5.47 8.49
C ALA A 240 -12.56 -4.43 9.32
N LEU A 241 -11.96 -3.27 9.63
CA LEU A 241 -12.62 -2.19 10.37
C LEU A 241 -13.65 -1.44 9.53
N LEU A 242 -13.38 -1.29 8.23
CA LEU A 242 -14.23 -0.56 7.29
C LEU A 242 -15.20 -1.48 6.52
N ASP A 243 -15.26 -2.76 6.89
CA ASP A 243 -16.08 -3.79 6.22
C ASP A 243 -15.83 -3.86 4.70
N LEU A 244 -14.55 -3.72 4.30
CA LEU A 244 -14.10 -3.78 2.92
C LEU A 244 -13.63 -5.19 2.55
N PRO A 245 -13.81 -5.62 1.28
CA PRO A 245 -13.35 -6.92 0.82
C PRO A 245 -11.84 -7.04 0.90
N ALA A 246 -11.37 -8.25 1.20
CA ALA A 246 -9.95 -8.56 1.18
C ALA A 246 -9.59 -9.21 -0.17
N PRO A 247 -8.67 -8.63 -0.96
CA PRO A 247 -8.18 -9.26 -2.17
C PRO A 247 -7.23 -10.42 -1.87
N VAL A 248 -6.99 -11.24 -2.87
CA VAL A 248 -5.85 -12.16 -2.91
C VAL A 248 -4.58 -11.35 -3.18
N TYR A 249 -3.50 -11.64 -2.45
CA TYR A 249 -2.22 -10.97 -2.62
C TYR A 249 -1.22 -11.85 -3.37
N HIS A 250 -0.41 -11.22 -4.19
CA HIS A 250 0.71 -11.84 -4.91
C HIS A 250 1.93 -10.93 -4.80
N HIS A 251 2.82 -11.24 -3.86
CA HIS A 251 4.04 -10.46 -3.66
C HIS A 251 5.18 -11.09 -4.46
N HIS A 252 5.56 -10.43 -5.55
CA HIS A 252 6.66 -10.87 -6.40
C HIS A 252 8.02 -10.41 -5.85
N ASP A 253 9.08 -11.12 -6.23
CA ASP A 253 10.45 -10.74 -5.89
C ASP A 253 10.84 -9.39 -6.51
N LEU A 254 11.76 -8.71 -5.87
CA LEU A 254 12.23 -7.41 -6.34
C LEU A 254 13.26 -7.58 -7.44
N VAL A 255 13.20 -6.74 -8.46
CA VAL A 255 14.29 -6.61 -9.42
C VAL A 255 15.44 -5.89 -8.72
N LEU A 256 16.58 -6.55 -8.68
CA LEU A 256 17.80 -6.03 -8.04
C LEU A 256 18.70 -5.36 -9.07
N GLY A 257 19.43 -4.34 -8.65
CA GLY A 257 20.49 -3.74 -9.43
C GLY A 257 21.73 -4.64 -9.50
N PRO A 258 22.72 -4.25 -10.29
CA PRO A 258 24.00 -4.98 -10.38
C PRO A 258 24.73 -5.13 -9.04
N ASP A 259 24.45 -4.25 -8.08
CA ASP A 259 24.98 -4.26 -6.71
C ASP A 259 24.18 -5.18 -5.76
N GLY A 260 23.20 -5.94 -6.27
CA GLY A 260 22.32 -6.82 -5.51
C GLY A 260 21.30 -6.10 -4.62
N ARG A 261 21.12 -4.79 -4.79
CA ARG A 261 20.19 -3.99 -4.00
C ARG A 261 18.93 -3.68 -4.79
N LYS A 262 17.83 -3.44 -4.07
CA LYS A 262 16.55 -2.96 -4.63
C LYS A 262 16.77 -1.69 -5.45
N LEU A 263 16.22 -1.68 -6.67
CA LEU A 263 16.15 -0.47 -7.50
C LEU A 263 15.29 0.60 -6.83
N SER A 264 15.73 1.85 -6.88
CA SER A 264 15.00 2.97 -6.28
C SER A 264 15.23 4.29 -7.02
N LYS A 265 14.16 5.07 -7.16
CA LYS A 265 14.18 6.41 -7.78
C LYS A 265 15.22 7.35 -7.14
N SER A 266 15.41 7.25 -5.83
CA SER A 266 16.30 8.12 -5.05
C SER A 266 17.80 7.87 -5.27
N ARG A 267 18.18 6.73 -5.88
CA ARG A 267 19.58 6.35 -6.14
C ARG A 267 20.04 6.61 -7.57
N GLY A 268 19.18 7.18 -8.43
CA GLY A 268 19.51 7.43 -9.83
C GLY A 268 19.59 6.15 -10.66
N ASP A 269 18.86 5.09 -10.28
CA ASP A 269 18.73 3.90 -11.11
C ASP A 269 18.19 4.26 -12.48
N VAL A 270 18.63 3.52 -13.51
CA VAL A 270 18.31 3.82 -14.90
C VAL A 270 16.79 3.87 -15.08
N ALA A 271 16.29 5.03 -15.48
CA ALA A 271 14.88 5.22 -15.76
C ALA A 271 14.47 4.37 -16.98
N LEU A 272 13.23 3.88 -16.96
CA LEU A 272 12.66 3.12 -18.08
C LEU A 272 12.72 3.90 -19.39
N ARG A 273 12.46 5.23 -19.31
CA ARG A 273 12.59 6.16 -20.44
C ARG A 273 14.00 6.14 -21.04
N ALA A 274 15.05 6.15 -20.22
CA ALA A 274 16.42 6.12 -20.71
C ALA A 274 16.76 4.79 -21.43
N LEU A 275 16.21 3.67 -20.97
CA LEU A 275 16.32 2.38 -21.66
C LEU A 275 15.62 2.43 -23.03
N ARG A 276 14.44 3.01 -23.11
CA ARG A 276 13.72 3.24 -24.37
C ARG A 276 14.51 4.13 -25.32
N GLU A 277 15.05 5.24 -24.84
CA GLU A 277 15.88 6.18 -25.61
C GLU A 277 17.19 5.54 -26.11
N ALA A 278 17.72 4.55 -25.37
CA ALA A 278 18.84 3.72 -25.78
C ALA A 278 18.46 2.64 -26.83
N GLY A 279 17.20 2.61 -27.28
CA GLY A 279 16.73 1.72 -28.33
C GLY A 279 16.27 0.34 -27.86
N LEU A 280 16.12 0.11 -26.53
CA LEU A 280 15.57 -1.15 -26.03
C LEU A 280 14.08 -1.24 -26.37
N LEU A 281 13.64 -2.47 -26.64
CA LEU A 281 12.24 -2.81 -26.91
C LEU A 281 11.55 -3.35 -25.66
N PRO A 282 10.21 -3.34 -25.58
CA PRO A 282 9.46 -3.94 -24.46
C PRO A 282 9.86 -5.40 -24.16
N ALA A 283 10.21 -6.18 -25.19
CA ALA A 283 10.71 -7.54 -25.04
C ALA A 283 12.05 -7.60 -24.28
N ASP A 284 12.93 -6.61 -24.46
CA ASP A 284 14.19 -6.53 -23.73
C ASP A 284 13.93 -6.23 -22.26
N ILE A 285 13.00 -5.31 -21.98
CA ILE A 285 12.57 -4.99 -20.61
C ILE A 285 12.01 -6.23 -19.91
N ARG A 286 11.18 -7.03 -20.57
CA ARG A 286 10.67 -8.31 -20.04
C ARG A 286 11.80 -9.26 -19.64
N ARG A 287 12.80 -9.44 -20.52
CA ARG A 287 13.97 -10.29 -20.22
C ARG A 287 14.78 -9.75 -19.05
N MET A 288 15.04 -8.44 -19.00
CA MET A 288 15.75 -7.79 -17.90
C MET A 288 14.99 -7.90 -16.56
N ALA A 289 13.67 -7.94 -16.62
CA ALA A 289 12.79 -8.12 -15.47
C ALA A 289 12.65 -9.61 -15.05
N GLY A 290 13.27 -10.55 -15.76
CA GLY A 290 13.16 -11.98 -15.48
C GLY A 290 11.83 -12.61 -15.90
N LEU A 291 11.02 -11.93 -16.71
CA LEU A 291 9.69 -12.37 -17.16
C LEU A 291 9.79 -13.02 -18.55
N THR A 292 10.50 -14.14 -18.65
CA THR A 292 10.76 -14.83 -19.93
C THR A 292 9.61 -15.73 -20.36
N GLU A 293 8.84 -16.26 -19.41
CA GLU A 293 7.67 -17.08 -19.65
C GLU A 293 6.39 -16.37 -19.21
N ARG A 294 5.26 -16.78 -19.80
CA ARG A 294 3.95 -16.25 -19.41
C ARG A 294 3.60 -16.76 -18.02
N ALA A 295 3.23 -15.85 -17.12
CA ALA A 295 2.84 -16.23 -15.76
C ALA A 295 1.62 -17.19 -15.76
N PRO A 296 1.60 -18.20 -14.87
CA PRO A 296 0.43 -19.04 -14.70
C PRO A 296 -0.72 -18.23 -14.07
N ALA A 297 -1.96 -18.67 -14.29
CA ALA A 297 -3.12 -18.04 -13.66
C ALA A 297 -3.06 -18.16 -12.13
N ILE A 298 -3.43 -17.10 -11.43
CA ILE A 298 -3.59 -17.14 -9.96
C ILE A 298 -4.94 -17.77 -9.63
N PRO A 299 -5.02 -18.67 -8.64
CA PRO A 299 -6.30 -19.21 -8.17
C PRO A 299 -7.22 -18.09 -7.70
N SER A 300 -8.49 -18.08 -8.14
CA SER A 300 -9.48 -17.18 -7.56
C SER A 300 -9.71 -17.55 -6.08
N ALA A 301 -9.91 -16.55 -5.21
CA ALA A 301 -10.34 -16.80 -3.84
C ALA A 301 -11.70 -17.54 -3.89
N SER A 302 -11.72 -18.81 -3.56
CA SER A 302 -12.96 -19.46 -3.14
C SER A 302 -13.39 -18.78 -1.84
N ALA A 303 -14.66 -18.37 -1.77
CA ALA A 303 -15.22 -17.80 -0.55
C ALA A 303 -14.88 -18.69 0.65
N PRO A 304 -14.51 -18.13 1.81
CA PRO A 304 -14.21 -18.91 2.99
C PRO A 304 -15.42 -19.83 3.26
N THR A 305 -15.18 -21.12 3.29
CA THR A 305 -16.15 -22.09 3.71
C THR A 305 -16.51 -21.74 5.16
N GLU A 306 -17.75 -21.33 5.41
CA GLU A 306 -18.26 -21.13 6.76
C GLU A 306 -17.97 -22.42 7.54
N ALA A 307 -17.10 -22.31 8.53
CA ALA A 307 -16.86 -23.42 9.46
C ALA A 307 -18.19 -23.71 10.13
N SER A 308 -18.81 -24.82 9.73
CA SER A 308 -19.99 -25.39 10.38
C SER A 308 -19.70 -25.54 11.87
N THR A 309 -20.24 -24.64 12.67
CA THR A 309 -20.34 -24.85 14.12
C THR A 309 -21.31 -26.00 14.34
N GLY A 310 -20.76 -27.21 14.38
CA GLY A 310 -21.46 -28.37 14.90
C GLY A 310 -21.77 -28.16 16.38
N ARG A 311 -23.01 -28.41 16.71
CA ARG A 311 -23.64 -28.38 18.03
C ARG A 311 -22.86 -29.15 19.09
#